data_c0cce007e1055e1a83021b0c9be77dd1
#
_entry.id   c0cce007e1055e1a83021b0c9be77dd1
#
_cell.length_a   1.000
_cell.length_b   1.000
_cell.length_c   1.000
_cell.angle_alpha   90.00
_cell.angle_beta   90.00
_cell.angle_gamma   90.00
#
_symmetry.space_group_name_H-M   'P 1'
#
loop_
_entity.id
_entity.type
_entity.pdbx_description
1 polymer ?
#
loop_
_entity_poly.entity_id
_entity_poly.type
_entity_poly.pdbx_seq_one_letter_code
_entity_poly.pdbx_strand_id
1 'polypeptide(L)'
;KHEKFASLAATKTESVPEFIEKKTVDLTVFYAVAMQLLQFEPDTEFDIDNPLKSMDELGIFHADKLEDSTDLISAFYDLLATHGKNGQTLLDHLGNLGFFVDFYDLPVSEKPVFFNGKAQPVFDTTKLIFEVVYVESDLDTDHDGKADLLKAEIIRPKDTEEGLKVPALYTASPYNQGTNDATVEAMTHDVNVKLTRKTPDSLTYDKIKYTAEPKTEVKKQTVNGTVKSANETFPREFSYTLNDYMLARGFAAVYAAGIGTMDSDGFRTCGSKEETESTTAIIEWLAGNRKAFIDKTSEIKAWWCNKHVAMTGKSYLGTLATAAATTGVEGLSTIISEAAISNWYDYYRDGGLVVAPGGFPGEDADVLAEDCFSRRKQSGDFLHVKKDWENHLAKITRDQDRTTGSYNTFWDARNYLKDVQNIKCDVVMVHGLNDWNVKPRNVYNLYNALQKLPVVSKLVLHQGQHIYVNNFQSLDFTDMMNLWLSHKLYGLENGAEKLLPN
;
A
#
# COMPACT_ATOMS: atom_id res chain seq x y z
N LYS A 1 -19.52 -17.77 -21.33
CA LYS A 1 -20.34 -16.54 -21.66
C LYS A 1 -21.77 -16.90 -22.01
N HIS A 2 -21.99 -17.80 -23.00
CA HIS A 2 -23.35 -18.20 -23.44
C HIS A 2 -24.18 -18.87 -22.35
N GLU A 3 -23.60 -19.77 -21.57
CA GLU A 3 -24.31 -20.47 -20.50
C GLU A 3 -24.83 -19.52 -19.40
N LYS A 4 -24.00 -18.53 -19.02
CA LYS A 4 -24.39 -17.55 -17.98
C LYS A 4 -25.48 -16.61 -18.50
N PHE A 5 -25.40 -16.18 -19.76
CA PHE A 5 -26.42 -15.39 -20.40
C PHE A 5 -27.76 -16.16 -20.53
N ALA A 6 -27.68 -17.46 -20.81
CA ALA A 6 -28.84 -18.32 -20.89
C ALA A 6 -29.57 -18.55 -19.54
N SER A 7 -28.87 -18.31 -18.42
CA SER A 7 -29.46 -18.46 -17.09
C SER A 7 -30.16 -17.19 -16.56
N LEU A 8 -30.05 -16.06 -17.25
CA LEU A 8 -30.68 -14.81 -16.83
C LEU A 8 -32.17 -14.80 -17.23
N ALA A 9 -33.01 -14.30 -16.34
CA ALA A 9 -34.43 -14.13 -16.57
C ALA A 9 -34.68 -12.77 -17.27
N ALA A 10 -35.49 -12.79 -18.31
CA ALA A 10 -36.00 -11.56 -18.93
C ALA A 10 -37.32 -11.11 -18.25
N THR A 11 -38.12 -12.08 -17.84
CA THR A 11 -39.38 -11.90 -17.10
C THR A 11 -39.51 -13.02 -16.07
N LYS A 12 -40.59 -13.03 -15.27
CA LYS A 12 -40.89 -14.13 -14.32
C LYS A 12 -41.04 -15.49 -14.99
N THR A 13 -41.28 -15.55 -16.29
CA THR A 13 -41.62 -16.80 -17.00
C THR A 13 -40.74 -17.08 -18.19
N GLU A 14 -39.93 -16.16 -18.65
CA GLU A 14 -39.06 -16.30 -19.83
C GLU A 14 -37.62 -16.00 -19.50
N SER A 15 -36.71 -16.86 -19.92
CA SER A 15 -35.27 -16.56 -19.94
C SER A 15 -34.93 -15.52 -21.00
N VAL A 16 -33.73 -14.90 -20.90
CA VAL A 16 -33.28 -13.92 -21.90
C VAL A 16 -33.26 -14.52 -23.31
N PRO A 17 -32.71 -15.72 -23.56
CA PRO A 17 -32.78 -16.35 -24.90
C PRO A 17 -34.20 -16.53 -25.42
N GLU A 18 -35.11 -17.03 -24.63
CA GLU A 18 -36.52 -17.25 -25.04
C GLU A 18 -37.23 -15.94 -25.36
N PHE A 19 -36.90 -14.85 -24.62
CA PHE A 19 -37.51 -13.55 -24.84
C PHE A 19 -37.03 -12.92 -26.16
N ILE A 20 -35.72 -12.91 -26.41
CA ILE A 20 -35.13 -12.26 -27.60
C ILE A 20 -35.51 -12.97 -28.92
N GLU A 21 -35.90 -14.25 -28.88
CA GLU A 21 -36.42 -14.96 -30.05
C GLU A 21 -37.76 -14.44 -30.52
N LYS A 22 -38.55 -13.84 -29.63
CA LYS A 22 -39.94 -13.47 -29.87
C LYS A 22 -40.21 -11.97 -29.82
N LYS A 23 -39.37 -11.23 -29.09
CA LYS A 23 -39.62 -9.82 -28.74
C LYS A 23 -38.35 -9.01 -28.81
N THR A 24 -38.51 -7.72 -28.98
CA THR A 24 -37.39 -6.75 -28.85
C THR A 24 -37.19 -6.41 -27.37
N VAL A 25 -35.97 -6.31 -26.94
CA VAL A 25 -35.61 -5.86 -25.56
C VAL A 25 -36.05 -4.42 -25.40
N ASP A 26 -36.88 -4.18 -24.41
CA ASP A 26 -37.30 -2.86 -23.96
C ASP A 26 -36.52 -2.42 -22.70
N LEU A 27 -36.81 -1.23 -22.23
CA LEU A 27 -36.16 -0.65 -21.07
C LEU A 27 -36.31 -1.52 -19.80
N THR A 28 -37.49 -2.12 -19.61
CA THR A 28 -37.77 -2.97 -18.46
C THR A 28 -36.94 -4.24 -18.49
N VAL A 29 -36.91 -4.95 -19.61
CA VAL A 29 -36.10 -6.18 -19.75
C VAL A 29 -34.63 -5.88 -19.70
N PHE A 30 -34.16 -4.76 -20.28
CA PHE A 30 -32.76 -4.36 -20.18
C PHE A 30 -32.32 -4.22 -18.72
N TYR A 31 -33.08 -3.48 -17.90
CA TYR A 31 -32.73 -3.30 -16.50
C TYR A 31 -33.05 -4.49 -15.59
N ALA A 32 -34.02 -5.33 -15.94
CA ALA A 32 -34.20 -6.62 -15.27
C ALA A 32 -32.95 -7.52 -15.41
N VAL A 33 -32.36 -7.55 -16.60
CA VAL A 33 -31.09 -8.27 -16.86
C VAL A 33 -29.93 -7.56 -16.17
N ALA A 34 -29.86 -6.22 -16.25
CA ALA A 34 -28.83 -5.43 -15.60
C ALA A 34 -28.75 -5.67 -14.09
N MET A 35 -29.89 -5.71 -13.40
CA MET A 35 -29.94 -5.99 -11.95
C MET A 35 -29.37 -7.37 -11.61
N GLN A 36 -29.65 -8.39 -12.42
CA GLN A 36 -29.06 -9.73 -12.24
C GLN A 36 -27.55 -9.74 -12.50
N LEU A 37 -27.05 -8.96 -13.48
CA LEU A 37 -25.62 -8.79 -13.72
C LEU A 37 -24.93 -8.05 -12.55
N LEU A 38 -25.65 -7.12 -11.90
CA LEU A 38 -25.25 -6.45 -10.67
C LEU A 38 -25.42 -7.32 -9.42
N GLN A 39 -25.78 -8.62 -9.60
CA GLN A 39 -25.89 -9.66 -8.56
C GLN A 39 -27.08 -9.53 -7.62
N PHE A 40 -28.11 -8.81 -7.99
CA PHE A 40 -29.39 -8.82 -7.28
C PHE A 40 -30.27 -9.98 -7.76
N GLU A 41 -30.95 -10.62 -6.83
CA GLU A 41 -31.79 -11.79 -7.10
C GLU A 41 -33.24 -11.37 -7.46
N PRO A 42 -33.77 -11.81 -8.64
CA PRO A 42 -35.12 -11.48 -9.05
C PRO A 42 -36.18 -11.93 -8.05
N ASP A 43 -37.20 -11.12 -7.85
CA ASP A 43 -38.37 -11.34 -6.95
C ASP A 43 -38.00 -11.58 -5.47
N THR A 44 -36.71 -11.49 -5.12
CA THR A 44 -36.21 -11.57 -3.75
C THR A 44 -35.65 -10.22 -3.32
N GLU A 45 -34.83 -9.62 -4.18
CA GLU A 45 -34.11 -8.37 -3.89
C GLU A 45 -34.51 -7.21 -4.81
N PHE A 46 -35.14 -7.54 -5.94
CA PHE A 46 -35.77 -6.57 -6.82
C PHE A 46 -36.99 -7.16 -7.55
N ASP A 47 -37.92 -6.31 -7.91
CA ASP A 47 -39.08 -6.69 -8.71
C ASP A 47 -38.71 -6.76 -10.19
N ILE A 48 -38.70 -7.98 -10.77
CA ILE A 48 -38.33 -8.20 -12.17
C ILE A 48 -39.30 -7.54 -13.14
N ASP A 49 -40.56 -7.36 -12.76
CA ASP A 49 -41.56 -6.68 -13.60
C ASP A 49 -41.46 -5.15 -13.51
N ASN A 50 -40.73 -4.64 -12.50
CA ASN A 50 -40.54 -3.20 -12.28
C ASN A 50 -39.12 -2.87 -11.79
N PRO A 51 -38.08 -3.25 -12.54
CA PRO A 51 -36.68 -3.09 -12.12
C PRO A 51 -36.26 -1.64 -11.90
N LEU A 52 -36.79 -0.70 -12.69
CA LEU A 52 -36.49 0.73 -12.57
C LEU A 52 -36.87 1.29 -11.18
N LYS A 53 -38.06 0.94 -10.70
CA LYS A 53 -38.49 1.32 -9.35
C LYS A 53 -37.55 0.74 -8.29
N SER A 54 -37.12 -0.50 -8.44
CA SER A 54 -36.18 -1.13 -7.50
C SER A 54 -34.81 -0.45 -7.55
N MET A 55 -34.36 -0.01 -8.73
CA MET A 55 -33.10 0.76 -8.89
C MET A 55 -33.20 2.13 -8.19
N ASP A 56 -34.33 2.82 -8.34
CA ASP A 56 -34.60 4.09 -7.62
C ASP A 56 -34.54 3.90 -6.10
N GLU A 57 -35.18 2.84 -5.59
CA GLU A 57 -35.20 2.52 -4.16
C GLU A 57 -33.80 2.17 -3.62
N LEU A 58 -32.94 1.60 -4.45
CA LEU A 58 -31.54 1.26 -4.14
C LEU A 58 -30.55 2.39 -4.42
N GLY A 59 -31.01 3.50 -5.04
CA GLY A 59 -30.17 4.60 -5.46
C GLY A 59 -29.22 4.25 -6.61
N ILE A 60 -29.61 3.28 -7.45
CA ILE A 60 -28.84 2.86 -8.63
C ILE A 60 -29.32 3.68 -9.84
N PHE A 61 -28.36 4.29 -10.54
CA PHE A 61 -28.66 5.06 -11.73
C PHE A 61 -29.22 4.20 -12.87
N HIS A 62 -30.21 4.69 -13.60
CA HIS A 62 -30.72 4.11 -14.85
C HIS A 62 -31.09 5.19 -15.87
N ALA A 63 -31.09 4.83 -17.14
CA ALA A 63 -31.59 5.69 -18.20
C ALA A 63 -33.12 5.68 -18.24
N ASP A 64 -33.71 6.79 -18.66
CA ASP A 64 -35.17 6.93 -18.76
C ASP A 64 -35.75 6.32 -20.05
N LYS A 65 -34.89 6.05 -21.06
CA LYS A 65 -35.31 5.53 -22.36
C LYS A 65 -34.19 4.76 -23.07
N LEU A 66 -34.58 3.87 -23.98
CA LEU A 66 -33.71 3.13 -24.91
C LEU A 66 -34.34 3.15 -26.31
N GLU A 67 -34.39 4.33 -26.95
CA GLU A 67 -35.11 4.51 -28.22
C GLU A 67 -34.24 4.19 -29.43
N ASP A 68 -32.92 4.40 -29.32
CA ASP A 68 -31.96 4.19 -30.39
C ASP A 68 -30.66 3.57 -29.91
N SER A 69 -29.72 3.35 -30.85
CA SER A 69 -28.41 2.77 -30.54
C SER A 69 -27.56 3.67 -29.64
N THR A 70 -27.77 4.98 -29.63
CA THR A 70 -27.03 5.92 -28.78
C THR A 70 -27.46 5.76 -27.33
N ASP A 71 -28.78 5.70 -27.11
CA ASP A 71 -29.35 5.46 -25.77
C ASP A 71 -28.85 4.11 -25.21
N LEU A 72 -28.86 3.06 -26.02
CA LEU A 72 -28.40 1.72 -25.64
C LEU A 72 -26.92 1.70 -25.26
N ILE A 73 -26.07 2.32 -26.09
CA ILE A 73 -24.62 2.39 -25.84
C ILE A 73 -24.36 3.18 -24.57
N SER A 74 -25.04 4.32 -24.39
CA SER A 74 -24.89 5.14 -23.18
C SER A 74 -25.28 4.35 -21.92
N ALA A 75 -26.47 3.74 -21.92
CA ALA A 75 -26.93 2.93 -20.79
C ALA A 75 -26.01 1.73 -20.48
N PHE A 76 -25.42 1.13 -21.51
CA PHE A 76 -24.44 0.05 -21.32
C PHE A 76 -23.14 0.57 -20.68
N TYR A 77 -22.62 1.73 -21.09
CA TYR A 77 -21.43 2.33 -20.48
C TYR A 77 -21.70 2.73 -19.02
N ASP A 78 -22.85 3.31 -18.73
CA ASP A 78 -23.25 3.64 -17.37
C ASP A 78 -23.35 2.38 -16.50
N LEU A 79 -23.92 1.31 -17.05
CA LEU A 79 -24.02 0.02 -16.38
C LEU A 79 -22.65 -0.59 -16.05
N LEU A 80 -21.67 -0.49 -16.94
CA LEU A 80 -20.30 -0.99 -16.68
C LEU A 80 -19.64 -0.28 -15.49
N ALA A 81 -19.97 1.00 -15.27
CA ALA A 81 -19.46 1.81 -14.17
C ALA A 81 -20.33 1.73 -12.90
N THR A 82 -21.47 1.04 -12.95
CA THR A 82 -22.39 0.90 -11.82
C THR A 82 -21.89 -0.15 -10.84
N HIS A 83 -21.98 0.15 -9.53
CA HIS A 83 -21.62 -0.79 -8.46
C HIS A 83 -22.75 -1.78 -8.21
N GLY A 84 -22.39 -3.06 -8.17
CA GLY A 84 -23.31 -4.14 -7.85
C GLY A 84 -23.41 -4.40 -6.33
N LYS A 85 -24.19 -5.40 -5.97
CA LYS A 85 -24.40 -5.84 -4.59
C LYS A 85 -23.10 -6.18 -3.83
N ASN A 86 -22.08 -6.65 -4.53
CA ASN A 86 -20.76 -6.97 -3.95
C ASN A 86 -19.86 -5.74 -3.72
N GLY A 87 -20.34 -4.53 -4.03
CA GLY A 87 -19.57 -3.30 -3.89
C GLY A 87 -18.53 -3.04 -4.97
N GLN A 88 -18.42 -3.88 -6.01
CA GLN A 88 -17.55 -3.67 -7.17
C GLN A 88 -18.34 -3.12 -8.35
N THR A 89 -17.67 -2.39 -9.24
CA THR A 89 -18.28 -2.04 -10.52
C THR A 89 -18.61 -3.30 -11.33
N LEU A 90 -19.64 -3.24 -12.18
CA LEU A 90 -19.93 -4.38 -13.07
C LEU A 90 -18.71 -4.78 -13.90
N LEU A 91 -17.94 -3.80 -14.37
CA LEU A 91 -16.76 -4.06 -15.19
C LEU A 91 -15.70 -4.87 -14.42
N ASP A 92 -15.41 -4.51 -13.16
CA ASP A 92 -14.47 -5.26 -12.32
C ASP A 92 -15.01 -6.65 -11.99
N HIS A 93 -16.31 -6.77 -11.73
CA HIS A 93 -16.93 -8.07 -11.53
C HIS A 93 -16.81 -8.96 -12.78
N LEU A 94 -17.06 -8.43 -13.97
CA LEU A 94 -16.88 -9.14 -15.25
C LEU A 94 -15.41 -9.52 -15.46
N GLY A 95 -14.48 -8.65 -15.06
CA GLY A 95 -13.04 -8.93 -15.06
C GLY A 95 -12.69 -10.16 -14.24
N ASN A 96 -13.21 -10.25 -13.01
CA ASN A 96 -13.04 -11.43 -12.14
C ASN A 96 -13.63 -12.72 -12.74
N LEU A 97 -14.61 -12.58 -13.62
CA LEU A 97 -15.20 -13.70 -14.37
C LEU A 97 -14.48 -14.03 -15.69
N GLY A 98 -13.32 -13.39 -15.94
CA GLY A 98 -12.51 -13.66 -17.11
C GLY A 98 -12.90 -12.88 -18.36
N PHE A 99 -13.63 -11.78 -18.25
CA PHE A 99 -14.02 -10.94 -19.39
C PHE A 99 -12.80 -10.43 -20.18
N PHE A 100 -11.71 -10.12 -19.49
CA PHE A 100 -10.51 -9.54 -20.09
C PHE A 100 -9.50 -10.57 -20.61
N VAL A 101 -9.75 -11.87 -20.52
CA VAL A 101 -8.79 -12.92 -20.96
C VAL A 101 -8.43 -12.75 -22.45
N ASP A 102 -9.39 -12.40 -23.28
CA ASP A 102 -9.16 -12.20 -24.73
C ASP A 102 -8.25 -10.96 -25.02
N PHE A 103 -8.06 -10.07 -24.03
CA PHE A 103 -7.22 -8.87 -24.12
C PHE A 103 -5.78 -9.11 -23.64
N TYR A 104 -5.48 -10.27 -23.05
CA TYR A 104 -4.13 -10.58 -22.59
C TYR A 104 -3.10 -10.65 -23.71
N ASP A 105 -3.55 -10.99 -24.92
CA ASP A 105 -2.71 -11.10 -26.12
C ASP A 105 -2.66 -9.81 -26.95
N LEU A 106 -3.18 -8.68 -26.44
CA LEU A 106 -2.99 -7.37 -27.07
C LEU A 106 -1.49 -7.05 -27.22
N PRO A 107 -1.09 -6.42 -28.33
CA PRO A 107 0.26 -5.91 -28.49
C PRO A 107 0.65 -4.99 -27.34
N VAL A 108 1.90 -5.06 -26.90
CA VAL A 108 2.43 -4.22 -25.80
C VAL A 108 2.25 -2.72 -26.07
N SER A 109 2.26 -2.30 -27.33
CA SER A 109 2.01 -0.91 -27.75
C SER A 109 0.57 -0.43 -27.48
N GLU A 110 -0.37 -1.35 -27.24
CA GLU A 110 -1.78 -1.05 -26.92
C GLU A 110 -2.08 -1.16 -25.43
N LYS A 111 -1.07 -1.48 -24.61
CA LYS A 111 -1.16 -1.61 -23.14
C LYS A 111 -0.44 -0.44 -22.46
N PRO A 112 -0.91 -0.03 -21.27
CA PRO A 112 -2.15 -0.44 -20.59
C PRO A 112 -3.41 0.12 -21.28
N VAL A 113 -4.54 -0.56 -21.08
CA VAL A 113 -5.85 -0.09 -21.52
C VAL A 113 -6.51 0.70 -20.41
N PHE A 114 -7.10 1.83 -20.74
CA PHE A 114 -7.84 2.66 -19.79
C PHE A 114 -9.31 2.79 -20.20
N PHE A 115 -10.20 2.69 -19.23
CA PHE A 115 -11.63 2.94 -19.38
C PHE A 115 -12.12 3.78 -18.21
N ASN A 116 -12.90 4.81 -18.49
CA ASN A 116 -13.40 5.75 -17.48
C ASN A 116 -12.30 6.28 -16.54
N GLY A 117 -11.13 6.59 -17.12
CA GLY A 117 -9.98 7.13 -16.39
C GLY A 117 -9.22 6.13 -15.51
N LYS A 118 -9.51 4.84 -15.61
CA LYS A 118 -8.96 3.75 -14.78
C LYS A 118 -8.31 2.67 -15.61
N ALA A 119 -7.18 2.13 -15.15
CA ALA A 119 -6.48 1.03 -15.79
C ALA A 119 -7.30 -0.27 -15.73
N GLN A 120 -7.34 -1.01 -16.84
CA GLN A 120 -8.13 -2.23 -16.99
C GLN A 120 -7.27 -3.48 -16.84
N PRO A 121 -7.82 -4.62 -16.36
CA PRO A 121 -7.05 -5.83 -16.06
C PRO A 121 -6.74 -6.64 -17.32
N VAL A 122 -5.89 -6.09 -18.21
CA VAL A 122 -5.46 -6.69 -19.48
C VAL A 122 -4.10 -7.38 -19.42
N PHE A 123 -3.56 -7.57 -18.22
CA PHE A 123 -2.29 -8.26 -18.00
C PHE A 123 -2.53 -9.64 -17.37
N ASP A 124 -1.89 -10.66 -17.96
CA ASP A 124 -2.00 -12.05 -17.52
C ASP A 124 -1.22 -12.28 -16.22
N THR A 125 -1.93 -12.33 -15.09
CA THR A 125 -1.30 -12.55 -13.78
C THR A 125 -0.74 -13.96 -13.58
N THR A 126 -0.98 -14.89 -14.51
CA THR A 126 -0.34 -16.23 -14.50
C THR A 126 1.07 -16.20 -15.08
N LYS A 127 1.45 -15.09 -15.74
CA LYS A 127 2.75 -14.91 -16.43
C LYS A 127 3.58 -13.77 -15.81
N LEU A 128 3.40 -13.48 -14.54
CA LEU A 128 4.19 -12.45 -13.84
C LEU A 128 5.65 -12.90 -13.66
N ILE A 129 6.54 -11.91 -13.61
CA ILE A 129 7.96 -12.11 -13.34
C ILE A 129 8.22 -11.77 -11.87
N PHE A 130 8.91 -12.66 -11.18
CA PHE A 130 9.30 -12.55 -9.78
C PHE A 130 10.82 -12.46 -9.71
N GLU A 131 11.33 -11.37 -9.16
CA GLU A 131 12.76 -11.08 -9.10
C GLU A 131 13.16 -10.61 -7.70
N VAL A 132 14.34 -11.02 -7.25
CA VAL A 132 15.00 -10.50 -6.04
C VAL A 132 16.20 -9.68 -6.43
N VAL A 133 16.34 -8.50 -5.84
CA VAL A 133 17.51 -7.63 -6.01
C VAL A 133 17.97 -7.10 -4.65
N TYR A 134 19.22 -6.63 -4.58
CA TYR A 134 19.84 -6.07 -3.40
C TYR A 134 20.22 -4.62 -3.67
N VAL A 135 19.43 -3.69 -3.11
CA VAL A 135 19.62 -2.24 -3.32
C VAL A 135 20.68 -1.72 -2.35
N GLU A 136 21.68 -1.02 -2.88
CA GLU A 136 22.76 -0.44 -2.09
C GLU A 136 22.29 0.84 -1.39
N SER A 137 22.37 0.87 -0.07
CA SER A 137 22.09 2.08 0.72
C SER A 137 23.34 2.95 0.90
N ASP A 138 23.19 4.09 1.60
CA ASP A 138 24.30 4.90 2.12
C ASP A 138 24.53 4.64 3.63
N LEU A 139 23.97 3.57 4.14
CA LEU A 139 24.00 3.16 5.54
C LEU A 139 25.11 2.12 5.77
N ASP A 140 25.62 2.10 7.00
CA ASP A 140 26.47 1.07 7.59
C ASP A 140 26.02 0.97 9.07
N THR A 141 24.89 0.32 9.28
CA THR A 141 24.25 0.31 10.60
C THR A 141 24.76 -0.80 11.51
N ASP A 142 25.46 -1.80 10.94
CA ASP A 142 26.14 -2.85 11.68
C ASP A 142 27.65 -2.60 11.85
N HIS A 143 28.13 -1.46 11.33
CA HIS A 143 29.51 -0.95 11.47
C HIS A 143 30.58 -1.89 10.90
N ASP A 144 30.27 -2.60 9.82
CA ASP A 144 31.25 -3.47 9.12
C ASP A 144 32.12 -2.69 8.10
N GLY A 145 31.84 -1.39 7.92
CA GLY A 145 32.55 -0.47 7.02
C GLY A 145 32.07 -0.55 5.57
N LYS A 146 31.01 -1.28 5.27
CA LYS A 146 30.39 -1.39 3.94
C LYS A 146 28.99 -0.81 3.93
N ALA A 147 28.54 -0.44 2.74
CA ALA A 147 27.16 -0.03 2.55
C ALA A 147 26.20 -1.21 2.73
N ASP A 148 25.17 -1.04 3.56
CA ASP A 148 24.11 -2.01 3.78
C ASP A 148 23.36 -2.29 2.47
N LEU A 149 23.27 -3.56 2.07
CA LEU A 149 22.47 -4.02 0.95
C LEU A 149 21.08 -4.44 1.44
N LEU A 150 20.06 -3.99 0.72
CA LEU A 150 18.66 -4.12 1.08
C LEU A 150 17.95 -5.04 0.09
N LYS A 151 17.47 -6.17 0.55
CA LYS A 151 16.67 -7.09 -0.27
C LYS A 151 15.36 -6.44 -0.69
N ALA A 152 15.08 -6.49 -1.98
CA ALA A 152 13.80 -6.08 -2.56
C ALA A 152 13.25 -7.21 -3.46
N GLU A 153 11.98 -7.49 -3.31
CA GLU A 153 11.20 -8.48 -4.04
C GLU A 153 10.28 -7.75 -5.02
N ILE A 154 10.39 -8.08 -6.30
CA ILE A 154 9.67 -7.40 -7.38
C ILE A 154 8.75 -8.38 -8.08
N ILE A 155 7.51 -7.96 -8.32
CA ILE A 155 6.54 -8.64 -9.17
C ILE A 155 6.15 -7.68 -10.29
N ARG A 156 6.33 -8.09 -11.54
CA ARG A 156 6.02 -7.25 -12.68
C ARG A 156 5.37 -8.02 -13.83
N PRO A 157 4.54 -7.36 -14.66
CA PRO A 157 3.98 -7.98 -15.85
C PRO A 157 5.08 -8.46 -16.81
N LYS A 158 4.87 -9.64 -17.43
CA LYS A 158 5.80 -10.18 -18.45
C LYS A 158 5.98 -9.23 -19.63
N ASP A 159 4.96 -8.46 -19.96
CA ASP A 159 4.96 -7.46 -21.03
C ASP A 159 6.11 -6.42 -20.91
N THR A 160 6.66 -6.27 -19.69
CA THR A 160 7.85 -5.43 -19.48
C THR A 160 9.09 -5.95 -20.20
N GLU A 161 9.21 -7.27 -20.45
CA GLU A 161 10.31 -7.85 -21.23
C GLU A 161 10.26 -7.40 -22.72
N GLU A 162 9.10 -7.01 -23.18
CA GLU A 162 8.88 -6.51 -24.54
C GLU A 162 9.02 -4.98 -24.66
N GLY A 163 9.48 -4.33 -23.56
CA GLY A 163 9.80 -2.90 -23.54
C GLY A 163 8.73 -2.01 -22.89
N LEU A 164 7.63 -2.57 -22.42
CA LEU A 164 6.66 -1.80 -21.62
C LEU A 164 7.33 -1.30 -20.34
N LYS A 165 7.08 -0.03 -20.02
CA LYS A 165 7.46 0.55 -18.73
C LYS A 165 6.23 0.80 -17.88
N VAL A 166 6.27 0.29 -16.66
CA VAL A 166 5.16 0.35 -15.72
C VAL A 166 5.55 1.10 -14.45
N PRO A 167 4.61 1.76 -13.76
CA PRO A 167 4.88 2.34 -12.45
C PRO A 167 4.98 1.26 -11.38
N ALA A 168 5.60 1.60 -10.25
CA ALA A 168 5.77 0.70 -9.12
C ALA A 168 4.87 1.08 -7.94
N LEU A 169 4.20 0.08 -7.37
CA LEU A 169 3.58 0.15 -6.05
C LEU A 169 4.54 -0.49 -5.05
N TYR A 170 5.08 0.31 -4.16
CA TYR A 170 6.04 -0.13 -3.17
C TYR A 170 5.40 -0.24 -1.79
N THR A 171 5.52 -1.40 -1.17
CA THR A 171 5.13 -1.66 0.21
C THR A 171 6.38 -2.02 1.02
N ALA A 172 6.83 -1.11 1.86
CA ALA A 172 7.87 -1.37 2.83
C ALA A 172 7.26 -2.06 4.06
N SER A 173 7.73 -3.25 4.41
CA SER A 173 7.19 -4.01 5.53
C SER A 173 8.29 -4.73 6.30
N PRO A 174 8.60 -4.34 7.53
CA PRO A 174 9.61 -5.01 8.33
C PRO A 174 9.27 -6.48 8.64
N TYR A 175 8.02 -6.87 8.47
CA TYR A 175 7.52 -8.22 8.73
C TYR A 175 7.69 -9.20 7.56
N ASN A 176 7.95 -8.71 6.35
CA ASN A 176 7.99 -9.54 5.12
C ASN A 176 8.99 -10.70 5.18
N GLN A 177 10.03 -10.59 5.98
CA GLN A 177 11.07 -11.63 6.12
C GLN A 177 10.96 -12.38 7.46
N GLY A 178 9.79 -12.30 8.10
CA GLY A 178 9.46 -12.99 9.35
C GLY A 178 9.79 -12.20 10.60
N THR A 179 9.24 -12.66 11.74
CA THR A 179 9.30 -12.04 13.06
C THR A 179 9.97 -12.96 14.10
N ASN A 180 10.37 -12.43 15.24
CA ASN A 180 11.04 -13.14 16.33
C ASN A 180 10.14 -13.30 17.56
N ASP A 181 8.88 -13.68 17.40
CA ASP A 181 7.84 -13.74 18.43
C ASP A 181 8.30 -14.38 19.75
N ALA A 182 9.00 -15.53 19.67
CA ALA A 182 9.48 -16.25 20.85
C ALA A 182 10.55 -15.47 21.65
N THR A 183 11.33 -14.60 20.98
CA THR A 183 12.35 -13.79 21.65
C THR A 183 11.72 -12.57 22.31
N VAL A 184 10.77 -11.94 21.64
CA VAL A 184 10.17 -10.69 22.13
C VAL A 184 9.22 -10.90 23.28
N GLU A 185 8.60 -12.06 23.43
CA GLU A 185 7.74 -12.38 24.56
C GLU A 185 8.48 -12.20 25.91
N ALA A 186 9.77 -12.58 25.96
CA ALA A 186 10.61 -12.41 27.14
C ALA A 186 11.08 -10.96 27.36
N MET A 187 10.92 -10.08 26.38
CA MET A 187 11.36 -8.68 26.42
C MET A 187 10.25 -7.70 26.79
N THR A 188 9.00 -8.12 26.77
CA THR A 188 7.87 -7.24 27.11
C THR A 188 8.03 -6.70 28.54
N HIS A 189 7.76 -5.40 28.71
CA HIS A 189 7.87 -4.77 30.02
C HIS A 189 6.61 -4.99 30.86
N ASP A 190 6.75 -4.95 32.20
CA ASP A 190 5.60 -5.03 33.11
C ASP A 190 4.72 -3.77 32.97
N VAL A 191 3.46 -3.97 32.61
CA VAL A 191 2.46 -2.89 32.48
C VAL A 191 1.71 -2.62 33.78
N ASN A 192 1.87 -3.47 34.79
CA ASN A 192 1.21 -3.37 36.11
C ASN A 192 2.05 -2.60 37.14
N VAL A 193 2.86 -1.66 36.66
CA VAL A 193 3.70 -0.84 37.54
C VAL A 193 2.92 0.35 38.08
N LYS A 194 3.24 0.74 39.33
CA LYS A 194 2.66 1.92 39.93
C LYS A 194 3.13 3.18 39.19
N LEU A 195 2.18 3.99 38.74
CA LEU A 195 2.50 5.27 38.12
C LEU A 195 3.16 6.22 39.12
N THR A 196 4.25 6.84 38.71
CA THR A 196 4.97 7.85 39.50
C THR A 196 4.64 9.24 38.96
N ARG A 197 4.28 10.15 39.85
CA ARG A 197 4.03 11.55 39.44
C ARG A 197 5.34 12.17 38.95
N LYS A 198 5.31 12.68 37.72
CA LYS A 198 6.44 13.42 37.13
C LYS A 198 6.53 14.83 37.74
N THR A 199 7.72 15.32 37.90
CA THR A 199 7.95 16.75 38.15
C THR A 199 7.65 17.50 36.87
N PRO A 200 6.82 18.56 36.95
CA PRO A 200 6.57 19.39 35.76
C PRO A 200 7.88 19.93 35.19
N ASP A 201 8.05 19.86 33.87
CA ASP A 201 9.19 20.41 33.14
C ASP A 201 8.73 21.63 32.33
N SER A 202 9.65 22.57 32.10
CA SER A 202 9.48 23.72 31.23
C SER A 202 9.89 23.47 29.76
N LEU A 203 10.41 22.26 29.47
CA LEU A 203 10.78 21.88 28.12
C LEU A 203 9.53 21.55 27.29
N THR A 204 9.50 22.09 26.09
CA THR A 204 8.50 21.79 25.05
C THR A 204 9.16 20.98 23.93
N TYR A 205 8.38 20.30 23.09
CA TYR A 205 8.88 19.53 21.94
C TYR A 205 9.79 20.37 21.03
N ASP A 206 9.52 21.66 20.89
CA ASP A 206 10.31 22.56 20.03
C ASP A 206 11.74 22.80 20.53
N LYS A 207 11.98 22.62 21.83
CA LYS A 207 13.29 22.82 22.45
C LYS A 207 14.17 21.56 22.38
N ILE A 208 13.57 20.40 22.13
CA ILE A 208 14.27 19.14 22.00
C ILE A 208 14.49 18.90 20.51
N LYS A 209 15.75 18.82 20.09
CA LYS A 209 16.10 18.62 18.68
C LYS A 209 17.09 17.47 18.55
N TYR A 210 16.70 16.50 17.77
CA TYR A 210 17.63 15.49 17.29
C TYR A 210 18.60 16.14 16.31
N THR A 211 19.87 15.81 16.44
CA THR A 211 20.91 16.13 15.48
C THR A 211 21.47 14.83 14.95
N ALA A 212 21.36 14.61 13.64
CA ALA A 212 21.95 13.43 13.01
C ALA A 212 23.46 13.42 13.22
N GLU A 213 24.01 12.27 13.51
CA GLU A 213 25.47 12.10 13.52
C GLU A 213 26.00 12.30 12.09
N PRO A 214 27.25 12.82 11.94
CA PRO A 214 27.85 12.94 10.63
C PRO A 214 27.89 11.56 9.94
N LYS A 215 27.46 11.51 8.68
CA LYS A 215 27.55 10.26 7.90
C LYS A 215 29.02 9.88 7.73
N THR A 216 29.33 8.65 8.10
CA THR A 216 30.62 8.04 7.83
C THR A 216 30.70 7.68 6.35
N GLU A 217 31.83 7.86 5.71
CA GLU A 217 32.05 7.39 4.34
C GLU A 217 32.03 5.85 4.35
N VAL A 218 31.08 5.25 3.62
CA VAL A 218 30.91 3.81 3.55
C VAL A 218 31.49 3.25 2.25
N LYS A 219 32.11 2.08 2.33
CA LYS A 219 32.64 1.41 1.14
C LYS A 219 31.49 0.87 0.29
N LYS A 220 31.38 1.42 -0.92
CA LYS A 220 30.39 0.98 -1.91
C LYS A 220 30.78 -0.32 -2.59
N GLN A 221 29.79 -1.04 -3.11
CA GLN A 221 30.01 -2.29 -3.85
C GLN A 221 30.73 -2.02 -5.17
N THR A 222 31.60 -2.95 -5.52
CA THR A 222 32.30 -2.92 -6.82
C THR A 222 31.36 -3.47 -7.91
N VAL A 223 31.18 -2.71 -8.97
CA VAL A 223 30.39 -3.15 -10.13
C VAL A 223 31.28 -3.96 -11.07
N ASN A 224 30.97 -5.25 -11.23
CA ASN A 224 31.71 -6.18 -12.12
C ASN A 224 30.90 -6.55 -13.40
N GLY A 225 29.87 -5.81 -13.70
CA GLY A 225 29.02 -6.02 -14.87
C GLY A 225 27.61 -5.51 -14.65
N THR A 226 26.83 -5.48 -15.72
CA THR A 226 25.42 -5.09 -15.70
C THR A 226 24.57 -6.17 -16.34
N VAL A 227 23.48 -6.52 -15.69
CA VAL A 227 22.54 -7.55 -16.15
C VAL A 227 21.13 -6.95 -16.31
N LYS A 228 20.26 -7.66 -17.04
CA LYS A 228 18.88 -7.24 -17.28
C LYS A 228 17.84 -8.03 -16.47
N SER A 229 18.20 -9.20 -15.95
CA SER A 229 17.32 -10.08 -15.19
C SER A 229 18.01 -10.58 -13.92
N ALA A 230 17.25 -10.75 -12.87
CA ALA A 230 17.70 -11.38 -11.65
C ALA A 230 17.71 -12.91 -11.78
N ASN A 231 18.56 -13.55 -10.99
CA ASN A 231 18.69 -15.03 -10.95
C ASN A 231 17.84 -15.63 -9.83
N GLU A 232 17.53 -14.85 -8.81
CA GLU A 232 16.78 -15.26 -7.64
C GLU A 232 15.31 -14.91 -7.82
N THR A 233 14.42 -15.80 -7.38
CA THR A 233 12.97 -15.64 -7.37
C THR A 233 12.42 -15.97 -5.98
N PHE A 234 11.17 -15.62 -5.72
CA PHE A 234 10.50 -15.88 -4.44
C PHE A 234 9.08 -16.39 -4.66
N PRO A 235 8.57 -17.25 -3.77
CA PRO A 235 7.17 -17.65 -3.80
C PRO A 235 6.28 -16.59 -3.18
N ARG A 236 5.09 -16.37 -3.73
CA ARG A 236 4.07 -15.51 -3.15
C ARG A 236 2.67 -16.04 -3.45
N GLU A 237 1.82 -16.04 -2.44
CA GLU A 237 0.39 -16.24 -2.60
C GLU A 237 -0.31 -14.88 -2.78
N PHE A 238 -1.21 -14.81 -3.74
CA PHE A 238 -2.02 -13.60 -3.96
C PHE A 238 -3.17 -13.58 -2.94
N SER A 239 -3.34 -12.44 -2.27
CA SER A 239 -4.34 -12.23 -1.23
C SER A 239 -5.35 -11.12 -1.58
N TYR A 240 -5.45 -10.76 -2.85
CA TYR A 240 -6.35 -9.72 -3.38
C TYR A 240 -6.18 -8.35 -2.69
N THR A 241 -4.94 -8.00 -2.38
CA THR A 241 -4.59 -6.67 -1.91
C THR A 241 -4.72 -5.64 -3.03
N LEU A 242 -4.64 -4.35 -2.69
CA LEU A 242 -4.57 -3.28 -3.69
C LEU A 242 -3.43 -3.51 -4.69
N ASN A 243 -2.26 -3.95 -4.22
CA ASN A 243 -1.13 -4.25 -5.10
C ASN A 243 -1.47 -5.38 -6.09
N ASP A 244 -2.11 -6.45 -5.62
CA ASP A 244 -2.50 -7.59 -6.47
C ASP A 244 -3.55 -7.16 -7.51
N TYR A 245 -4.52 -6.31 -7.12
CA TYR A 245 -5.49 -5.71 -8.03
C TYR A 245 -4.82 -4.87 -9.13
N MET A 246 -3.78 -4.12 -8.78
CA MET A 246 -3.07 -3.25 -9.72
C MET A 246 -2.08 -4.01 -10.62
N LEU A 247 -1.55 -5.19 -10.20
CA LEU A 247 -0.71 -6.04 -11.04
C LEU A 247 -1.41 -6.44 -12.35
N ALA A 248 -2.68 -6.81 -12.29
CA ALA A 248 -3.47 -7.14 -13.48
C ALA A 248 -3.69 -5.93 -14.40
N ARG A 249 -3.38 -4.72 -13.94
CA ARG A 249 -3.64 -3.44 -14.61
C ARG A 249 -2.39 -2.73 -15.11
N GLY A 250 -1.26 -3.44 -15.11
CA GLY A 250 -0.01 -2.91 -15.66
C GLY A 250 0.83 -2.11 -14.66
N PHE A 251 0.72 -2.40 -13.38
CA PHE A 251 1.63 -1.89 -12.35
C PHE A 251 2.58 -3.00 -11.90
N ALA A 252 3.74 -2.65 -11.41
CA ALA A 252 4.60 -3.56 -10.67
C ALA A 252 4.36 -3.43 -9.18
N ALA A 253 4.49 -4.52 -8.44
CA ALA A 253 4.52 -4.52 -6.98
C ALA A 253 5.95 -4.74 -6.48
N VAL A 254 6.38 -3.95 -5.50
CA VAL A 254 7.71 -4.03 -4.90
C VAL A 254 7.57 -4.15 -3.39
N TYR A 255 8.32 -5.08 -2.80
CA TYR A 255 8.32 -5.33 -1.36
C TYR A 255 9.75 -5.32 -0.83
N ALA A 256 9.99 -4.59 0.26
CA ALA A 256 11.27 -4.63 0.94
C ALA A 256 11.06 -4.55 2.45
N ALA A 257 11.83 -5.33 3.18
CA ALA A 257 11.75 -5.36 4.65
C ALA A 257 12.72 -4.39 5.33
N GLY A 258 13.71 -3.89 4.59
CA GLY A 258 14.67 -2.89 5.08
C GLY A 258 15.85 -3.49 5.83
N ILE A 259 16.64 -2.61 6.46
CA ILE A 259 17.83 -2.99 7.24
C ILE A 259 17.51 -4.00 8.34
N GLY A 260 18.46 -4.88 8.63
CA GLY A 260 18.39 -5.84 9.73
C GLY A 260 17.36 -6.95 9.56
N THR A 261 16.84 -7.14 8.34
CA THR A 261 15.96 -8.26 8.02
C THR A 261 16.72 -9.37 7.30
N MET A 262 16.12 -10.56 7.20
CA MET A 262 16.77 -11.70 6.55
C MET A 262 17.16 -11.34 5.11
N ASP A 263 18.38 -11.68 4.73
CA ASP A 263 19.06 -11.35 3.46
C ASP A 263 19.34 -9.87 3.20
N SER A 264 18.99 -8.96 4.14
CA SER A 264 19.46 -7.58 4.14
C SER A 264 20.55 -7.38 5.19
N ASP A 265 21.48 -6.46 4.91
CA ASP A 265 22.53 -6.10 5.86
C ASP A 265 22.00 -5.11 6.93
N GLY A 266 22.84 -4.75 7.89
CA GLY A 266 22.57 -3.73 8.89
C GLY A 266 21.81 -4.19 10.12
N PHE A 267 21.48 -3.22 10.98
CA PHE A 267 20.73 -3.44 12.22
C PHE A 267 19.35 -2.77 12.18
N ARG A 268 18.37 -3.50 12.61
CA ARG A 268 17.00 -3.02 12.73
C ARG A 268 16.89 -1.97 13.81
N THR A 269 16.03 -0.99 13.58
CA THR A 269 15.61 0.00 14.57
C THR A 269 14.07 0.01 14.63
N CYS A 270 13.49 1.02 15.23
CA CYS A 270 12.06 1.24 15.23
C CYS A 270 11.80 2.71 14.89
N GLY A 271 11.40 2.98 13.66
CA GLY A 271 10.98 4.31 13.20
C GLY A 271 12.10 5.36 13.04
N SER A 272 13.37 4.96 13.01
CA SER A 272 14.50 5.87 12.96
C SER A 272 14.74 6.47 11.56
N LYS A 273 15.69 7.39 11.49
CA LYS A 273 16.15 8.00 10.22
C LYS A 273 16.80 6.97 9.30
N GLU A 274 17.56 6.02 9.86
CA GLU A 274 18.20 4.94 9.11
C GLU A 274 17.15 4.03 8.47
N GLU A 275 16.08 3.73 9.16
CA GLU A 275 14.96 2.96 8.64
C GLU A 275 14.23 3.70 7.51
N THR A 276 14.04 5.01 7.67
CA THR A 276 13.51 5.87 6.62
C THR A 276 14.43 5.88 5.39
N GLU A 277 15.75 6.01 5.59
CA GLU A 277 16.71 6.00 4.49
C GLU A 277 16.76 4.64 3.78
N SER A 278 16.67 3.54 4.51
CA SER A 278 16.56 2.22 3.89
C SER A 278 15.31 2.08 3.00
N THR A 279 14.23 2.73 3.40
CA THR A 279 12.97 2.75 2.63
C THR A 279 13.12 3.62 1.37
N THR A 280 13.71 4.81 1.48
CA THR A 280 13.90 5.70 0.32
C THR A 280 14.91 5.18 -0.68
N ALA A 281 15.89 4.39 -0.25
CA ALA A 281 16.87 3.76 -1.15
C ALA A 281 16.20 2.90 -2.24
N ILE A 282 15.13 2.20 -1.91
CA ILE A 282 14.35 1.41 -2.88
C ILE A 282 13.66 2.34 -3.90
N ILE A 283 13.08 3.45 -3.44
CA ILE A 283 12.44 4.45 -4.32
C ILE A 283 13.46 5.05 -5.28
N GLU A 284 14.64 5.42 -4.79
CA GLU A 284 15.72 5.97 -5.60
C GLU A 284 16.22 4.98 -6.67
N TRP A 285 16.29 3.68 -6.34
CA TRP A 285 16.61 2.66 -7.33
C TRP A 285 15.54 2.56 -8.41
N LEU A 286 14.25 2.54 -8.03
CA LEU A 286 13.13 2.53 -8.97
C LEU A 286 13.11 3.78 -9.86
N ALA A 287 13.50 4.93 -9.32
CA ALA A 287 13.67 6.19 -10.08
C ALA A 287 14.93 6.22 -10.97
N GLY A 288 15.84 5.25 -10.79
CA GLY A 288 17.08 5.13 -11.55
C GLY A 288 18.27 5.92 -10.97
N ASN A 289 18.16 6.37 -9.73
CA ASN A 289 19.16 7.22 -9.04
C ASN A 289 20.08 6.45 -8.09
N ARG A 290 19.90 5.12 -7.96
CA ARG A 290 20.65 4.26 -7.04
C ARG A 290 20.99 2.92 -7.69
N LYS A 291 22.04 2.26 -7.20
CA LYS A 291 22.46 0.92 -7.66
C LYS A 291 21.72 -0.17 -6.93
N ALA A 292 21.52 -1.29 -7.61
CA ALA A 292 21.16 -2.55 -7.02
C ALA A 292 21.91 -3.68 -7.72
N PHE A 293 21.96 -4.85 -7.07
CA PHE A 293 22.76 -5.99 -7.50
C PHE A 293 21.91 -7.27 -7.41
N ILE A 294 22.26 -8.27 -8.22
CA ILE A 294 21.67 -9.61 -8.12
C ILE A 294 22.52 -10.59 -7.29
N ASP A 295 23.79 -10.29 -7.09
CA ASP A 295 24.79 -11.14 -6.43
C ASP A 295 25.90 -10.32 -5.70
N LYS A 296 25.61 -9.11 -5.29
CA LYS A 296 26.54 -8.14 -4.67
C LYS A 296 27.56 -7.50 -5.62
N THR A 297 27.68 -7.93 -6.88
CA THR A 297 28.65 -7.37 -7.85
C THR A 297 28.04 -7.06 -9.23
N SER A 298 27.06 -7.85 -9.67
CA SER A 298 26.38 -7.66 -10.95
C SER A 298 25.25 -6.66 -10.80
N GLU A 299 25.44 -5.46 -11.34
CA GLU A 299 24.46 -4.37 -11.23
C GLU A 299 23.22 -4.67 -12.08
N ILE A 300 22.05 -4.40 -11.51
CA ILE A 300 20.75 -4.43 -12.18
C ILE A 300 20.03 -3.08 -12.01
N LYS A 301 19.44 -2.60 -13.10
CA LYS A 301 18.61 -1.36 -13.09
C LYS A 301 17.14 -1.71 -13.15
N ALA A 302 16.31 -0.86 -12.58
CA ALA A 302 14.85 -0.93 -12.73
C ALA A 302 14.41 -0.42 -14.12
N TRP A 303 14.99 -0.98 -15.20
CA TRP A 303 14.79 -0.54 -16.57
C TRP A 303 13.34 -0.67 -17.05
N TRP A 304 12.58 -1.53 -16.41
CA TRP A 304 11.16 -1.77 -16.64
C TRP A 304 10.26 -0.72 -15.95
N CYS A 305 10.78 0.04 -14.99
CA CYS A 305 10.03 1.05 -14.26
C CYS A 305 9.95 2.36 -15.05
N ASN A 306 8.77 3.00 -15.07
CA ASN A 306 8.58 4.33 -15.65
C ASN A 306 9.06 5.47 -14.74
N LYS A 307 9.68 5.14 -13.58
CA LYS A 307 10.21 6.04 -12.56
C LYS A 307 9.18 6.74 -11.67
N HIS A 308 7.91 6.40 -11.79
CA HIS A 308 6.86 6.84 -10.89
C HIS A 308 6.55 5.76 -9.87
N VAL A 309 6.67 6.10 -8.59
CA VAL A 309 6.46 5.19 -7.47
C VAL A 309 5.34 5.70 -6.59
N ALA A 310 4.42 4.82 -6.22
CA ALA A 310 3.52 5.04 -5.09
C ALA A 310 3.91 4.11 -3.95
N MET A 311 3.78 4.57 -2.71
CA MET A 311 3.85 3.68 -1.55
C MET A 311 2.47 3.38 -0.99
N THR A 312 2.27 2.14 -0.59
CA THR A 312 1.02 1.66 0.01
C THR A 312 1.29 0.88 1.30
N GLY A 313 0.39 0.94 2.25
CA GLY A 313 0.48 0.08 3.42
C GLY A 313 -0.32 0.56 4.62
N LYS A 314 -0.56 -0.38 5.54
CA LYS A 314 -1.26 -0.14 6.81
C LYS A 314 -0.29 -0.24 7.99
N SER A 315 -0.55 0.52 9.06
CA SER A 315 0.22 0.44 10.31
C SER A 315 1.69 0.81 10.10
N TYR A 316 2.63 -0.05 10.46
CA TYR A 316 4.06 0.18 10.23
C TYR A 316 4.37 0.42 8.73
N LEU A 317 3.69 -0.27 7.82
CA LEU A 317 3.88 -0.13 6.38
C LEU A 317 3.43 1.27 5.90
N GLY A 318 2.28 1.75 6.39
CA GLY A 318 1.81 3.12 6.15
C GLY A 318 2.69 4.17 6.83
N THR A 319 3.26 3.82 7.98
CA THR A 319 4.24 4.64 8.71
C THR A 319 5.52 4.84 7.90
N LEU A 320 6.06 3.78 7.29
CA LEU A 320 7.24 3.88 6.43
C LEU A 320 6.95 4.68 5.15
N ALA A 321 5.75 4.58 4.59
CA ALA A 321 5.32 5.43 3.48
C ALA A 321 5.28 6.91 3.89
N THR A 322 4.72 7.21 5.07
CA THR A 322 4.70 8.57 5.64
C THR A 322 6.11 9.09 5.90
N ALA A 323 6.98 8.27 6.50
CA ALA A 323 8.37 8.63 6.76
C ALA A 323 9.14 8.93 5.46
N ALA A 324 9.00 8.07 4.44
CA ALA A 324 9.61 8.29 3.13
C ALA A 324 9.12 9.60 2.48
N ALA A 325 7.83 9.90 2.55
CA ALA A 325 7.28 11.14 2.01
C ALA A 325 7.90 12.39 2.64
N THR A 326 8.21 12.35 3.96
CA THR A 326 8.82 13.49 4.66
C THR A 326 10.28 13.75 4.29
N THR A 327 10.91 12.92 3.47
CA THR A 327 12.24 13.17 2.92
C THR A 327 12.21 14.01 1.64
N GLY A 328 11.07 14.05 0.95
CA GLY A 328 10.91 14.65 -0.37
C GLY A 328 11.65 13.89 -1.46
N VAL A 329 11.87 12.56 -1.28
CA VAL A 329 12.61 11.70 -2.20
C VAL A 329 12.07 11.79 -3.63
N GLU A 330 12.98 11.88 -4.59
CA GLU A 330 12.62 11.90 -6.02
C GLU A 330 12.07 10.55 -6.48
N GLY A 331 11.04 10.58 -7.33
CA GLY A 331 10.37 9.39 -7.86
C GLY A 331 9.12 9.00 -7.07
N LEU A 332 8.95 9.45 -5.81
CA LEU A 332 7.74 9.21 -5.03
C LEU A 332 6.63 10.18 -5.46
N SER A 333 5.63 9.67 -6.18
CA SER A 333 4.53 10.46 -6.74
C SER A 333 3.35 10.61 -5.78
N THR A 334 3.07 9.58 -4.99
CA THR A 334 1.98 9.58 -4.00
C THR A 334 2.18 8.49 -2.95
N ILE A 335 1.52 8.64 -1.81
CA ILE A 335 1.38 7.58 -0.82
C ILE A 335 -0.09 7.31 -0.50
N ILE A 336 -0.41 6.05 -0.22
CA ILE A 336 -1.68 5.60 0.35
C ILE A 336 -1.35 5.02 1.73
N SER A 337 -1.55 5.83 2.76
CA SER A 337 -1.08 5.57 4.13
C SER A 337 -2.27 5.25 5.02
N GLU A 338 -2.43 3.97 5.38
CA GLU A 338 -3.53 3.51 6.21
C GLU A 338 -3.09 3.28 7.66
N ALA A 339 -3.87 3.77 8.62
CA ALA A 339 -3.63 3.57 10.06
C ALA A 339 -2.16 3.80 10.47
N ALA A 340 -1.55 4.88 9.98
CA ALA A 340 -0.12 5.13 10.05
C ALA A 340 0.27 6.00 11.25
N ILE A 341 1.47 5.75 11.75
CA ILE A 341 2.13 6.57 12.78
C ILE A 341 2.78 7.78 12.12
N SER A 342 2.49 8.98 12.60
CA SER A 342 3.20 10.21 12.21
C SER A 342 4.21 10.68 13.26
N ASN A 343 4.07 10.18 14.49
CA ASN A 343 4.97 10.45 15.60
C ASN A 343 5.00 9.23 16.54
N TRP A 344 6.13 8.56 16.62
CA TRP A 344 6.29 7.37 17.46
C TRP A 344 6.16 7.65 18.97
N TYR A 345 6.44 8.87 19.39
CA TYR A 345 6.18 9.26 20.78
C TYR A 345 4.69 9.21 21.11
N ASP A 346 3.82 9.70 20.21
CA ASP A 346 2.38 9.62 20.41
C ASP A 346 1.85 8.18 20.36
N TYR A 347 2.62 7.25 19.78
CA TYR A 347 2.29 5.84 19.73
C TYR A 347 2.61 5.11 21.03
N TYR A 348 3.85 5.26 21.56
CA TYR A 348 4.33 4.55 22.76
C TYR A 348 4.27 5.37 24.06
N ARG A 349 4.05 6.68 23.99
CA ARG A 349 4.10 7.61 25.14
C ARG A 349 2.89 8.54 25.16
N ASP A 350 1.72 8.01 24.95
CA ASP A 350 0.49 8.80 24.82
C ASP A 350 0.28 9.75 26.01
N GLY A 351 0.38 11.06 25.76
CA GLY A 351 0.31 12.09 26.78
C GLY A 351 1.43 12.03 27.82
N GLY A 352 2.56 11.37 27.52
CA GLY A 352 3.69 11.18 28.42
C GLY A 352 3.53 9.98 29.37
N LEU A 353 2.52 9.16 29.18
CA LEU A 353 2.41 7.85 29.82
C LEU A 353 3.17 6.81 29.00
N VAL A 354 3.82 5.86 29.67
CA VAL A 354 4.34 4.67 28.98
C VAL A 354 3.17 3.73 28.78
N VAL A 355 2.80 3.55 27.52
CA VAL A 355 1.64 2.74 27.14
C VAL A 355 2.05 1.65 26.15
N ALA A 356 1.36 0.51 26.22
CA ALA A 356 1.46 -0.51 25.20
C ALA A 356 0.41 -0.25 24.11
N PRO A 357 0.71 -0.54 22.83
CA PRO A 357 -0.30 -0.55 21.77
C PRO A 357 -1.42 -1.53 22.09
N GLY A 358 -2.64 -1.22 21.68
CA GLY A 358 -3.78 -2.09 21.90
C GLY A 358 -3.54 -3.49 21.32
N GLY A 359 -3.68 -4.52 22.15
CA GLY A 359 -3.44 -5.91 21.80
C GLY A 359 -2.01 -6.43 22.03
N PHE A 360 -1.05 -5.56 22.37
CA PHE A 360 0.35 -5.92 22.58
C PHE A 360 0.88 -5.41 23.94
N PRO A 361 0.38 -5.95 25.07
CA PRO A 361 0.79 -5.48 26.40
C PRO A 361 2.30 -5.65 26.61
N GLY A 362 2.98 -4.58 27.02
CA GLY A 362 4.41 -4.61 27.30
C GLY A 362 5.32 -4.40 26.08
N GLU A 363 4.76 -4.19 24.88
CA GLU A 363 5.54 -3.77 23.70
C GLU A 363 6.07 -2.34 23.89
N ASP A 364 7.29 -2.10 23.42
CA ASP A 364 7.91 -0.79 23.30
C ASP A 364 8.88 -0.80 22.09
N ALA A 365 9.57 0.29 21.78
CA ALA A 365 10.39 0.40 20.58
C ALA A 365 11.52 -0.64 20.48
N ASP A 366 12.10 -1.05 21.59
CA ASP A 366 13.10 -2.12 21.64
C ASP A 366 12.50 -3.51 21.36
N VAL A 367 11.31 -3.79 21.88
CA VAL A 367 10.59 -5.03 21.64
C VAL A 367 10.25 -5.16 20.15
N LEU A 368 9.69 -4.10 19.54
CA LEU A 368 9.36 -4.10 18.12
C LEU A 368 10.61 -4.16 17.23
N ALA A 369 11.72 -3.52 17.62
CA ALA A 369 12.99 -3.62 16.90
C ALA A 369 13.52 -5.06 16.88
N GLU A 370 13.50 -5.76 18.03
CA GLU A 370 13.91 -7.17 18.10
C GLU A 370 12.95 -8.08 17.32
N ASP A 371 11.65 -7.83 17.41
CA ASP A 371 10.65 -8.62 16.67
C ASP A 371 10.91 -8.60 15.17
N CYS A 372 11.21 -7.43 14.62
CA CYS A 372 11.49 -7.25 13.21
C CYS A 372 12.93 -7.59 12.79
N PHE A 373 13.85 -7.92 13.72
CA PHE A 373 15.24 -8.26 13.41
C PHE A 373 15.35 -9.70 12.88
N SER A 374 14.73 -9.99 11.74
CA SER A 374 14.71 -11.33 11.15
C SER A 374 16.07 -11.80 10.59
N ARG A 375 17.08 -10.92 10.45
CA ARG A 375 18.48 -11.26 10.21
C ARG A 375 19.01 -12.26 11.26
N ARG A 376 18.47 -12.25 12.48
CA ARG A 376 18.73 -13.27 13.50
C ARG A 376 18.54 -14.70 13.02
N LYS A 377 17.61 -14.92 12.07
CA LYS A 377 17.29 -16.24 11.53
C LYS A 377 18.22 -16.68 10.38
N GLN A 378 19.04 -15.78 9.89
CA GLN A 378 19.97 -16.06 8.80
C GLN A 378 21.13 -16.91 9.29
N SER A 379 21.24 -18.14 8.75
CA SER A 379 22.22 -19.14 9.22
C SER A 379 23.67 -18.63 9.07
N GLY A 380 24.38 -18.63 10.18
CA GLY A 380 25.79 -18.25 10.25
C GLY A 380 26.05 -16.75 10.37
N ASP A 381 25.24 -15.90 9.79
CA ASP A 381 25.43 -14.44 9.78
C ASP A 381 25.27 -13.83 11.18
N PHE A 382 24.16 -14.16 11.86
CA PHE A 382 23.88 -13.60 13.19
C PHE A 382 24.98 -13.88 14.23
N LEU A 383 25.69 -15.01 14.11
CA LEU A 383 26.79 -15.31 15.04
C LEU A 383 27.91 -14.25 15.00
N HIS A 384 28.12 -13.66 13.82
CA HIS A 384 29.16 -12.61 13.66
C HIS A 384 28.72 -11.26 14.21
N VAL A 385 27.43 -10.91 14.09
CA VAL A 385 26.91 -9.60 14.47
C VAL A 385 26.18 -9.59 15.83
N LYS A 386 26.01 -10.75 16.47
CA LYS A 386 25.20 -10.90 17.71
C LYS A 386 25.53 -9.92 18.80
N LYS A 387 26.82 -9.77 19.12
CA LYS A 387 27.27 -8.91 20.22
C LYS A 387 26.97 -7.43 19.93
N ASP A 388 27.17 -7.00 18.70
CA ASP A 388 26.95 -5.62 18.30
C ASP A 388 25.45 -5.32 18.20
N TRP A 389 24.66 -6.30 17.77
CA TRP A 389 23.19 -6.22 17.85
C TRP A 389 22.71 -6.09 19.29
N GLU A 390 23.20 -6.91 20.21
CA GLU A 390 22.82 -6.84 21.64
C GLU A 390 23.15 -5.46 22.25
N ASN A 391 24.31 -4.87 21.89
CA ASN A 391 24.69 -3.52 22.29
C ASN A 391 23.78 -2.44 21.68
N HIS A 392 23.44 -2.59 20.41
CA HIS A 392 22.53 -1.69 19.68
C HIS A 392 21.13 -1.72 20.30
N LEU A 393 20.60 -2.91 20.57
CA LEU A 393 19.30 -3.09 21.21
C LEU A 393 19.27 -2.50 22.61
N ALA A 394 20.33 -2.72 23.42
CA ALA A 394 20.45 -2.13 24.75
C ALA A 394 20.49 -0.58 24.69
N LYS A 395 21.05 0.00 23.63
CA LYS A 395 20.99 1.45 23.39
C LYS A 395 19.56 1.91 23.12
N ILE A 396 18.79 1.23 22.29
CA ILE A 396 17.37 1.54 22.02
C ILE A 396 16.58 1.48 23.34
N THR A 397 16.73 0.39 24.12
CA THR A 397 16.07 0.19 25.42
C THR A 397 16.33 1.34 26.40
N ARG A 398 17.55 1.81 26.47
CA ARG A 398 17.92 2.92 27.34
C ARG A 398 17.36 4.26 26.82
N ASP A 399 17.55 4.54 25.54
CA ASP A 399 17.33 5.87 24.96
C ASP A 399 15.84 6.18 24.78
N GLN A 400 14.95 5.17 24.66
CA GLN A 400 13.49 5.34 24.64
C GLN A 400 12.90 5.83 25.97
N ASP A 401 13.67 5.79 27.03
CA ASP A 401 13.32 6.25 28.38
C ASP A 401 11.95 5.78 28.88
N ARG A 402 11.87 4.48 29.15
CA ARG A 402 10.65 3.89 29.75
C ARG A 402 10.42 4.37 31.19
N THR A 403 11.49 4.78 31.89
CA THR A 403 11.44 5.18 33.30
C THR A 403 10.70 6.48 33.52
N THR A 404 11.01 7.53 32.74
CA THR A 404 10.34 8.83 32.88
C THR A 404 9.22 9.02 31.87
N GLY A 405 9.25 8.30 30.75
CA GLY A 405 8.33 8.45 29.64
C GLY A 405 8.36 9.84 28.99
N SER A 406 9.45 10.59 29.19
CA SER A 406 9.58 11.95 28.68
C SER A 406 9.95 11.95 27.20
N TYR A 407 9.53 13.00 26.48
CA TYR A 407 10.01 13.26 25.13
C TYR A 407 11.49 13.64 25.19
N ASN A 408 12.29 13.04 24.34
CA ASN A 408 13.73 13.26 24.26
C ASN A 408 14.22 13.17 22.79
N THR A 409 15.52 13.22 22.56
CA THR A 409 16.11 13.18 21.21
C THR A 409 15.85 11.86 20.48
N PHE A 410 15.68 10.74 21.20
CA PHE A 410 15.30 9.45 20.60
C PHE A 410 13.92 9.52 19.92
N TRP A 411 12.94 10.10 20.60
CA TRP A 411 11.60 10.29 20.07
C TRP A 411 11.53 11.43 19.05
N ASP A 412 12.37 12.44 19.20
CA ASP A 412 12.44 13.55 18.27
C ASP A 412 12.90 13.11 16.87
N ALA A 413 13.86 12.19 16.80
CA ALA A 413 14.30 11.56 15.55
C ALA A 413 13.19 10.76 14.86
N ARG A 414 12.14 10.38 15.57
CA ARG A 414 11.01 9.56 15.16
C ARG A 414 9.69 10.34 15.04
N ASN A 415 9.80 11.66 15.04
CA ASN A 415 8.66 12.57 14.88
C ASN A 415 8.66 13.15 13.45
N TYR A 416 8.00 12.45 12.54
CA TYR A 416 7.95 12.81 11.12
C TYR A 416 7.24 14.15 10.86
N LEU A 417 6.38 14.60 11.79
CA LEU A 417 5.69 15.90 11.67
C LEU A 417 6.67 17.07 11.64
N LYS A 418 7.89 16.92 12.14
CA LYS A 418 8.94 17.94 12.07
C LYS A 418 9.51 18.14 10.67
N ASP A 419 9.40 17.13 9.81
CA ASP A 419 9.92 17.13 8.46
C ASP A 419 8.79 17.23 7.40
N VAL A 420 7.56 17.44 7.82
CA VAL A 420 6.37 17.45 6.95
C VAL A 420 6.47 18.46 5.81
N GLN A 421 7.15 19.59 6.02
CA GLN A 421 7.37 20.63 5.01
C GLN A 421 8.18 20.16 3.80
N ASN A 422 8.84 19.02 3.88
CA ASN A 422 9.62 18.45 2.79
C ASN A 422 8.75 17.56 1.87
N ILE A 423 7.52 17.25 2.26
CA ILE A 423 6.63 16.41 1.46
C ILE A 423 6.32 17.11 0.14
N LYS A 424 6.59 16.41 -0.97
CA LYS A 424 6.37 16.87 -2.34
C LYS A 424 5.33 16.02 -3.09
N CYS A 425 5.08 14.80 -2.61
CA CYS A 425 4.11 13.89 -3.20
C CYS A 425 2.71 14.14 -2.62
N ASP A 426 1.69 13.72 -3.35
CA ASP A 426 0.32 13.77 -2.87
C ASP A 426 0.02 12.62 -1.91
N VAL A 427 -0.93 12.80 -1.00
CA VAL A 427 -1.14 11.90 0.13
C VAL A 427 -2.60 11.50 0.25
N VAL A 428 -2.87 10.20 0.23
CA VAL A 428 -4.15 9.62 0.66
C VAL A 428 -3.94 8.99 2.03
N MET A 429 -4.72 9.42 3.00
CA MET A 429 -4.71 8.87 4.37
C MET A 429 -6.01 8.13 4.62
N VAL A 430 -5.91 6.97 5.28
CA VAL A 430 -7.06 6.19 5.71
C VAL A 430 -6.91 5.84 7.19
N HIS A 431 -7.96 6.02 8.00
CA HIS A 431 -7.87 5.71 9.42
C HIS A 431 -9.19 5.31 10.04
N GLY A 432 -9.16 4.29 10.91
CA GLY A 432 -10.29 3.88 11.73
C GLY A 432 -10.47 4.78 12.95
N LEU A 433 -11.68 5.32 13.15
CA LEU A 433 -11.97 6.14 14.33
C LEU A 433 -11.93 5.35 15.65
N ASN A 434 -12.06 4.03 15.57
CA ASN A 434 -11.96 3.10 16.71
C ASN A 434 -10.63 2.34 16.72
N ASP A 435 -9.57 2.94 16.19
CA ASP A 435 -8.23 2.37 16.20
C ASP A 435 -7.56 2.55 17.57
N TRP A 436 -7.45 1.46 18.31
CA TRP A 436 -6.82 1.43 19.62
C TRP A 436 -5.32 1.15 19.56
N ASN A 437 -4.84 0.69 18.41
CA ASN A 437 -3.42 0.47 18.18
C ASN A 437 -2.74 1.79 17.80
N VAL A 438 -2.97 2.27 16.55
CA VAL A 438 -2.49 3.58 16.13
C VAL A 438 -3.58 4.62 16.36
N LYS A 439 -3.47 5.38 17.45
CA LYS A 439 -4.49 6.35 17.85
C LYS A 439 -4.76 7.36 16.73
N PRO A 440 -6.03 7.75 16.49
CA PRO A 440 -6.42 8.72 15.44
C PRO A 440 -5.69 10.07 15.49
N ARG A 441 -5.08 10.42 16.64
CA ARG A 441 -4.21 11.61 16.77
C ARG A 441 -3.12 11.63 15.71
N ASN A 442 -2.55 10.48 15.33
CA ASN A 442 -1.49 10.41 14.34
C ASN A 442 -1.94 10.91 12.97
N VAL A 443 -3.09 10.43 12.48
CA VAL A 443 -3.63 10.87 11.19
C VAL A 443 -4.13 12.31 11.26
N TYR A 444 -4.76 12.70 12.36
CA TYR A 444 -5.24 14.08 12.58
C TYR A 444 -4.09 15.10 12.50
N ASN A 445 -2.99 14.85 13.21
CA ASN A 445 -1.85 15.77 13.21
C ASN A 445 -1.20 15.85 11.83
N LEU A 446 -1.05 14.73 11.12
CA LEU A 446 -0.49 14.70 9.78
C LEU A 446 -1.40 15.46 8.79
N TYR A 447 -2.71 15.18 8.81
CA TYR A 447 -3.66 15.84 7.92
C TYR A 447 -3.64 17.36 8.10
N ASN A 448 -3.71 17.85 9.35
CA ASN A 448 -3.64 19.28 9.63
C ASN A 448 -2.31 19.93 9.19
N ALA A 449 -1.22 19.22 9.27
CA ALA A 449 0.07 19.73 8.81
C ALA A 449 0.09 19.83 7.27
N LEU A 450 -0.45 18.83 6.57
CA LEU A 450 -0.53 18.79 5.10
C LEU A 450 -1.40 19.90 4.52
N GLN A 451 -2.45 20.38 5.24
CA GLN A 451 -3.31 21.50 4.77
C GLN A 451 -2.53 22.80 4.54
N LYS A 452 -1.31 22.90 5.02
CA LYS A 452 -0.43 24.08 4.87
C LYS A 452 0.54 23.95 3.69
N LEU A 453 0.51 22.83 2.98
CA LEU A 453 1.43 22.53 1.89
C LEU A 453 0.71 22.54 0.53
N PRO A 454 1.44 22.82 -0.55
CA PRO A 454 0.87 22.80 -1.91
C PRO A 454 0.77 21.37 -2.48
N VAL A 455 0.33 20.40 -1.67
CA VAL A 455 0.13 19.01 -2.08
C VAL A 455 -1.35 18.64 -1.91
N VAL A 456 -1.84 17.74 -2.75
CA VAL A 456 -3.19 17.22 -2.58
C VAL A 456 -3.19 16.19 -1.46
N SER A 457 -4.04 16.40 -0.47
CA SER A 457 -4.22 15.46 0.63
C SER A 457 -5.68 15.03 0.74
N LYS A 458 -5.91 13.73 0.83
CA LYS A 458 -7.22 13.11 0.98
C LYS A 458 -7.26 12.35 2.30
N LEU A 459 -8.42 12.34 2.95
CA LEU A 459 -8.61 11.65 4.21
C LEU A 459 -9.90 10.82 4.17
N VAL A 460 -9.74 9.51 4.30
CA VAL A 460 -10.85 8.56 4.45
C VAL A 460 -10.91 8.11 5.91
N LEU A 461 -12.00 8.43 6.59
CA LEU A 461 -12.26 7.95 7.95
C LEU A 461 -13.35 6.89 7.94
N HIS A 462 -13.14 5.82 8.67
CA HIS A 462 -14.12 4.76 8.84
C HIS A 462 -14.34 4.42 10.32
N GLN A 463 -15.44 3.74 10.65
CA GLN A 463 -15.78 3.39 12.03
C GLN A 463 -15.06 2.15 12.57
N GLY A 464 -14.27 1.49 11.74
CA GLY A 464 -13.55 0.28 12.10
C GLY A 464 -12.37 0.53 13.04
N GLN A 465 -11.73 -0.58 13.41
CA GLN A 465 -10.54 -0.64 14.24
C GLN A 465 -9.26 -0.52 13.37
N HIS A 466 -8.17 -1.12 13.82
CA HIS A 466 -6.87 -1.19 13.14
C HIS A 466 -6.89 -2.19 11.98
N ILE A 467 -7.60 -1.86 10.91
CA ILE A 467 -7.81 -2.72 9.74
C ILE A 467 -7.39 -2.04 8.45
N TYR A 468 -7.17 -2.83 7.40
CA TYR A 468 -7.19 -2.29 6.04
C TYR A 468 -8.60 -1.88 5.66
N VAL A 469 -8.73 -0.76 4.96
CA VAL A 469 -9.97 -0.47 4.27
C VAL A 469 -10.15 -1.50 3.15
N ASN A 470 -11.30 -2.18 3.17
CA ASN A 470 -11.71 -3.10 2.12
C ASN A 470 -12.88 -2.50 1.35
N ASN A 471 -13.25 -3.14 0.25
CA ASN A 471 -14.45 -2.77 -0.47
C ASN A 471 -15.70 -3.13 0.34
N PHE A 472 -16.61 -2.18 0.42
CA PHE A 472 -17.95 -2.35 1.02
C PHE A 472 -18.99 -2.01 -0.04
N GLN A 473 -20.25 -2.32 0.19
CA GLN A 473 -21.34 -1.91 -0.72
C GLN A 473 -21.38 -0.40 -0.97
N SER A 474 -20.95 0.40 0.01
CA SER A 474 -20.92 1.86 -0.06
C SER A 474 -19.57 2.45 -0.44
N LEU A 475 -18.54 1.63 -0.61
CA LEU A 475 -17.17 2.07 -0.87
C LEU A 475 -16.40 1.00 -1.67
N ASP A 476 -16.08 1.30 -2.91
CA ASP A 476 -15.12 0.55 -3.71
C ASP A 476 -13.74 1.22 -3.63
N PHE A 477 -12.97 0.86 -2.61
CA PHE A 477 -11.67 1.47 -2.36
C PHE A 477 -10.65 1.14 -3.46
N THR A 478 -10.69 -0.07 -4.02
CA THR A 478 -9.79 -0.44 -5.11
C THR A 478 -10.08 0.33 -6.38
N ASP A 479 -11.35 0.59 -6.72
CA ASP A 479 -11.73 1.41 -7.87
C ASP A 479 -11.33 2.89 -7.68
N MET A 480 -11.56 3.44 -6.48
CA MET A 480 -11.10 4.79 -6.12
C MET A 480 -9.58 4.92 -6.24
N MET A 481 -8.83 3.95 -5.73
CA MET A 481 -7.36 3.96 -5.80
C MET A 481 -6.86 3.70 -7.22
N ASN A 482 -7.58 2.93 -8.04
CA ASN A 482 -7.27 2.81 -9.46
C ASN A 482 -7.38 4.16 -10.17
N LEU A 483 -8.46 4.91 -9.93
CA LEU A 483 -8.62 6.26 -10.48
C LEU A 483 -7.45 7.17 -10.06
N TRP A 484 -7.11 7.16 -8.76
CA TRP A 484 -6.02 7.95 -8.19
C TRP A 484 -4.65 7.58 -8.75
N LEU A 485 -4.30 6.29 -8.73
CA LEU A 485 -3.01 5.78 -9.19
C LEU A 485 -2.82 5.91 -10.70
N SER A 486 -3.89 5.73 -11.48
CA SER A 486 -3.86 5.98 -12.92
C SER A 486 -3.55 7.45 -13.25
N HIS A 487 -4.09 8.39 -12.46
CA HIS A 487 -3.72 9.80 -12.57
C HIS A 487 -2.27 10.05 -12.15
N LYS A 488 -1.88 9.64 -10.93
CA LYS A 488 -0.59 10.00 -10.34
C LYS A 488 0.61 9.31 -10.98
N LEU A 489 0.44 8.11 -11.52
CA LEU A 489 1.56 7.30 -12.00
C LEU A 489 1.60 7.11 -13.53
N TYR A 490 0.47 7.24 -14.21
CA TYR A 490 0.38 7.27 -15.67
C TYR A 490 0.11 8.66 -16.26
N GLY A 491 -0.18 9.65 -15.41
CA GLY A 491 -0.45 11.03 -15.85
C GLY A 491 -1.79 11.21 -16.55
N LEU A 492 -2.78 10.36 -16.27
CA LEU A 492 -4.11 10.50 -16.87
C LEU A 492 -4.87 11.70 -16.32
N GLU A 493 -5.39 12.53 -17.19
CA GLU A 493 -6.30 13.64 -16.83
C GLU A 493 -7.73 13.10 -16.60
N ASN A 494 -7.94 12.39 -15.50
CA ASN A 494 -9.20 11.71 -15.16
C ASN A 494 -10.01 12.39 -14.06
N GLY A 495 -9.55 13.54 -13.59
CA GLY A 495 -10.26 14.28 -12.53
C GLY A 495 -10.15 13.70 -11.12
N ALA A 496 -9.27 12.71 -10.86
CA ALA A 496 -9.15 12.01 -9.59
C ALA A 496 -9.06 12.95 -8.37
N GLU A 497 -8.30 14.04 -8.49
CA GLU A 497 -8.13 15.02 -7.39
C GLU A 497 -9.44 15.71 -6.96
N LYS A 498 -10.40 15.82 -7.86
CA LYS A 498 -11.71 16.43 -7.59
C LYS A 498 -12.77 15.41 -7.25
N LEU A 499 -12.69 14.22 -7.85
CA LEU A 499 -13.70 13.17 -7.69
C LEU A 499 -13.54 12.42 -6.37
N LEU A 500 -12.30 12.20 -5.92
CA LEU A 500 -12.10 11.65 -4.58
C LEU A 500 -12.52 12.67 -3.51
N PRO A 501 -13.35 12.26 -2.53
CA PRO A 501 -13.72 13.12 -1.42
C PRO A 501 -12.50 13.53 -0.58
N ASN A 502 -12.64 14.67 0.10
CA ASN A 502 -11.62 15.15 1.05
C ASN A 502 -11.91 14.60 2.44
#